data_3ba9afa0b1fcce8ff2e6cc736a559b02
#
_entry.id   3ba9afa0b1fcce8ff2e6cc736a559b02
#
_cell.length_a   1.000
_cell.length_b   1.000
_cell.length_c   1.000
_cell.angle_alpha   90.00
_cell.angle_beta   90.00
_cell.angle_gamma   90.00
#
_symmetry.space_group_name_H-M   'P 1'
#
loop_
_entity.id
_entity.type
_entity.pdbx_description
1 polymer ?
#
loop_
_entity_poly.entity_id
_entity_poly.type
_entity_poly.pdbx_seq_one_letter_code
_entity_poly.pdbx_strand_id
1 'polypeptide(L)'
;MLYHAYEMTHAALSPMRAAAQFSRETLQNPLNPFAASYGARATAAAFEMFISATRRYGKPEFGLATTLVDGVETPVVEEITQRLPFGDLLHFRRDTPAAARRNDPKLLIVAPMSGHYATLLRGTVAAMLPTHDVYITDWTDARDIPLAEGSFGLDDYVDYLIKFCETLGADGTRPAMLAVCQPGVPMMVASALMS
;
A
#
# COMPACT_ATOMS: atom_id res chain seq x y z
N MET A 1 -17.59 -5.43 18.78
CA MET A 1 -17.05 -5.46 20.16
C MET A 1 -15.54 -5.64 20.24
N LEU A 2 -14.94 -6.64 19.59
CA LEU A 2 -13.47 -6.85 19.62
C LEU A 2 -12.67 -5.65 19.10
N TYR A 3 -13.18 -4.97 18.10
CA TYR A 3 -12.55 -3.81 17.50
C TYR A 3 -12.47 -2.61 18.46
N HIS A 4 -13.56 -2.28 19.15
CA HIS A 4 -13.55 -1.21 20.16
C HIS A 4 -12.62 -1.54 21.33
N ALA A 5 -12.57 -2.81 21.75
CA ALA A 5 -11.64 -3.24 22.79
C ALA A 5 -10.18 -3.07 22.35
N TYR A 6 -9.86 -3.39 21.10
CA TYR A 6 -8.54 -3.13 20.52
C TYR A 6 -8.19 -1.64 20.52
N GLU A 7 -9.12 -0.78 20.05
CA GLU A 7 -8.92 0.68 20.03
C GLU A 7 -8.66 1.25 21.43
N MET A 8 -9.49 0.84 22.40
CA MET A 8 -9.32 1.26 23.79
C MET A 8 -7.98 0.81 24.36
N THR A 9 -7.58 -0.44 24.12
CA THR A 9 -6.30 -0.96 24.57
C THR A 9 -5.13 -0.21 23.93
N HIS A 10 -5.21 0.05 22.64
CA HIS A 10 -4.19 0.81 21.93
C HIS A 10 -4.05 2.24 22.46
N ALA A 11 -5.17 2.93 22.73
CA ALA A 11 -5.18 4.27 23.31
C ALA A 11 -4.62 4.25 24.75
N ALA A 12 -5.02 3.29 25.57
CA ALA A 12 -4.54 3.13 26.95
C ALA A 12 -3.01 2.88 27.02
N LEU A 13 -2.45 2.19 26.02
CA LEU A 13 -1.00 1.94 25.94
C LEU A 13 -0.19 3.14 25.41
N SER A 14 -0.84 4.19 24.92
CA SER A 14 -0.15 5.35 24.34
C SER A 14 0.84 6.02 25.30
N PRO A 15 0.50 6.34 26.58
CA PRO A 15 1.45 6.94 27.49
C PRO A 15 2.62 6.01 27.84
N MET A 16 2.35 4.70 27.91
CA MET A 16 3.42 3.73 28.17
C MET A 16 4.39 3.63 26.99
N ARG A 17 3.89 3.70 25.75
CA ARG A 17 4.74 3.76 24.56
C ARG A 17 5.61 5.01 24.55
N ALA A 18 5.04 6.17 24.87
CA ALA A 18 5.81 7.42 24.94
C ALA A 18 6.91 7.36 26.00
N ALA A 19 6.63 6.80 27.19
CA ALA A 19 7.62 6.60 28.23
C ALA A 19 8.71 5.60 27.81
N ALA A 20 8.33 4.50 27.16
CA ALA A 20 9.28 3.52 26.66
C ALA A 20 10.19 4.12 25.57
N GLN A 21 9.64 4.93 24.67
CA GLN A 21 10.40 5.62 23.64
C GLN A 21 11.41 6.60 24.25
N PHE A 22 11.00 7.45 25.18
CA PHE A 22 11.88 8.37 25.88
C PHE A 22 13.01 7.62 26.63
N SER A 23 12.66 6.54 27.34
CA SER A 23 13.63 5.73 28.06
C SER A 23 14.65 5.07 27.13
N ARG A 24 14.19 4.53 26.00
CA ARG A 24 15.05 3.98 24.96
C ARG A 24 16.02 5.02 24.40
N GLU A 25 15.53 6.19 24.04
CA GLU A 25 16.34 7.29 23.50
C GLU A 25 17.39 7.77 24.53
N THR A 26 17.02 7.84 25.81
CA THR A 26 17.96 8.19 26.91
C THR A 26 19.06 7.14 27.08
N LEU A 27 18.67 5.84 27.00
CA LEU A 27 19.64 4.75 27.14
C LEU A 27 20.60 4.65 25.93
N GLN A 28 20.13 5.02 24.74
CA GLN A 28 20.91 4.99 23.50
C GLN A 28 21.66 6.30 23.22
N ASN A 29 21.47 7.32 24.05
CA ASN A 29 22.12 8.61 23.84
C ASN A 29 23.66 8.47 23.92
N PRO A 30 24.42 8.94 22.92
CA PRO A 30 25.88 8.88 22.93
C PRO A 30 26.54 9.57 24.13
N LEU A 31 25.86 10.54 24.72
CA LEU A 31 26.34 11.25 25.94
C LEU A 31 26.10 10.46 27.24
N ASN A 32 25.37 9.35 27.18
CA ASN A 32 25.14 8.49 28.33
C ASN A 32 26.36 7.57 28.53
N PRO A 33 27.12 7.70 29.62
CA PRO A 33 28.32 6.89 29.85
C PRO A 33 28.03 5.39 29.99
N PHE A 34 26.77 5.01 30.25
CA PHE A 34 26.35 3.62 30.39
C PHE A 34 25.74 3.04 29.10
N ALA A 35 25.59 3.83 28.01
CA ALA A 35 24.95 3.40 26.76
C ALA A 35 25.58 2.11 26.17
N ALA A 36 26.89 1.94 26.33
CA ALA A 36 27.62 0.76 25.85
C ALA A 36 27.49 -0.47 26.77
N SER A 37 26.91 -0.33 27.96
CA SER A 37 26.78 -1.44 28.91
C SER A 37 25.75 -2.48 28.40
N TYR A 38 25.99 -3.75 28.76
CA TYR A 38 25.05 -4.82 28.40
C TYR A 38 23.65 -4.57 28.97
N GLY A 39 23.54 -4.07 30.21
CA GLY A 39 22.25 -3.78 30.83
C GLY A 39 21.48 -2.67 30.11
N ALA A 40 22.13 -1.57 29.74
CA ALA A 40 21.47 -0.50 28.98
C ALA A 40 20.99 -0.97 27.61
N ARG A 41 21.80 -1.74 26.88
CA ARG A 41 21.44 -2.30 25.57
C ARG A 41 20.30 -3.29 25.66
N ALA A 42 20.29 -4.20 26.63
CA ALA A 42 19.23 -5.16 26.84
C ALA A 42 17.90 -4.47 27.21
N THR A 43 17.94 -3.46 28.08
CA THR A 43 16.76 -2.67 28.45
C THR A 43 16.23 -1.86 27.26
N ALA A 44 17.10 -1.22 26.49
CA ALA A 44 16.70 -0.50 25.27
C ALA A 44 16.05 -1.45 24.24
N ALA A 45 16.58 -2.66 24.07
CA ALA A 45 15.98 -3.66 23.20
C ALA A 45 14.59 -4.13 23.68
N ALA A 46 14.40 -4.28 25.00
CA ALA A 46 13.09 -4.61 25.56
C ALA A 46 12.06 -3.49 25.31
N PHE A 47 12.43 -2.23 25.46
CA PHE A 47 11.57 -1.10 25.09
C PHE A 47 11.26 -1.08 23.60
N GLU A 48 12.23 -1.35 22.74
CA GLU A 48 12.02 -1.44 21.30
C GLU A 48 11.00 -2.54 20.95
N MET A 49 11.11 -3.71 21.55
CA MET A 49 10.15 -4.80 21.37
C MET A 49 8.74 -4.41 21.83
N PHE A 50 8.63 -3.75 22.99
CA PHE A 50 7.33 -3.27 23.50
C PHE A 50 6.71 -2.24 22.56
N ILE A 51 7.50 -1.24 22.11
CA ILE A 51 7.04 -0.21 21.16
C ILE A 51 6.58 -0.89 19.86
N SER A 52 7.39 -1.77 19.31
CA SER A 52 7.09 -2.46 18.03
C SER A 52 5.85 -3.35 18.13
N ALA A 53 5.65 -4.04 19.26
CA ALA A 53 4.49 -4.91 19.48
C ALA A 53 3.18 -4.14 19.70
N THR A 54 3.27 -2.87 20.15
CA THR A 54 2.08 -2.09 20.55
C THR A 54 1.78 -0.90 19.65
N ARG A 55 2.67 -0.52 18.74
CA ARG A 55 2.42 0.58 17.80
C ARG A 55 1.54 0.15 16.63
N ARG A 56 0.87 1.10 16.01
CA ARG A 56 0.28 0.92 14.70
C ARG A 56 1.30 1.26 13.61
N TYR A 57 1.35 0.40 12.63
CA TYR A 57 2.08 0.67 11.41
C TYR A 57 1.10 1.32 10.43
N GLY A 58 1.41 2.52 9.98
CA GLY A 58 0.68 3.17 8.88
C GLY A 58 0.97 2.49 7.55
N LYS A 59 0.28 2.95 6.50
CA LYS A 59 0.55 2.53 5.13
C LYS A 59 1.96 2.97 4.73
N PRO A 60 2.84 2.04 4.32
CA PRO A 60 4.15 2.41 3.77
C PRO A 60 3.97 3.14 2.43
N GLU A 61 4.94 3.99 2.07
CA GLU A 61 5.01 4.55 0.72
C GLU A 61 5.52 3.50 -0.28
N PHE A 62 5.10 3.59 -1.54
CA PHE A 62 5.73 2.79 -2.60
C PHE A 62 7.19 3.20 -2.78
N GLY A 63 7.49 4.51 -2.74
CA GLY A 63 8.84 5.04 -2.81
C GLY A 63 9.58 4.60 -4.08
N LEU A 64 8.87 4.54 -5.20
CA LEU A 64 9.40 4.23 -6.52
C LEU A 64 9.67 5.54 -7.26
N ALA A 65 10.76 6.21 -6.91
CA ALA A 65 11.10 7.52 -7.47
C ALA A 65 11.52 7.45 -8.95
N THR A 66 12.15 6.36 -9.38
CA THR A 66 12.64 6.20 -10.75
C THR A 66 12.49 4.74 -11.24
N THR A 67 12.50 4.57 -12.56
CA THR A 67 12.59 3.27 -13.25
C THR A 67 13.50 3.39 -14.47
N LEU A 68 13.94 2.26 -15.02
CA LEU A 68 14.72 2.24 -16.26
C LEU A 68 13.80 1.97 -17.47
N VAL A 69 13.74 2.92 -18.40
CA VAL A 69 13.04 2.77 -19.68
C VAL A 69 14.07 2.81 -20.81
N ASP A 70 14.23 1.71 -21.51
CA ASP A 70 15.25 1.55 -22.56
C ASP A 70 16.69 1.90 -22.09
N GLY A 71 16.99 1.58 -20.83
CA GLY A 71 18.29 1.88 -20.20
C GLY A 71 18.44 3.32 -19.71
N VAL A 72 17.41 4.16 -19.84
CA VAL A 72 17.40 5.55 -19.36
C VAL A 72 16.64 5.64 -18.05
N GLU A 73 17.26 6.23 -17.05
CA GLU A 73 16.59 6.48 -15.77
C GLU A 73 15.47 7.50 -15.97
N THR A 74 14.27 7.09 -15.61
CA THR A 74 13.03 7.84 -15.85
C THR A 74 12.34 8.09 -14.52
N PRO A 75 12.01 9.33 -14.15
CA PRO A 75 11.22 9.64 -12.97
C PRO A 75 9.84 8.99 -13.01
N VAL A 76 9.37 8.56 -11.85
CA VAL A 76 8.03 7.97 -11.66
C VAL A 76 7.25 8.87 -10.70
N VAL A 77 6.02 9.20 -11.09
CA VAL A 77 5.09 9.98 -10.28
C VAL A 77 3.89 9.10 -9.94
N GLU A 78 3.60 8.99 -8.65
CA GLU A 78 2.38 8.33 -8.17
C GLU A 78 1.21 9.31 -8.24
N GLU A 79 0.15 8.94 -8.95
CA GLU A 79 -1.07 9.76 -9.07
C GLU A 79 -2.32 8.91 -8.96
N ILE A 80 -3.38 9.47 -8.36
CA ILE A 80 -4.67 8.79 -8.26
C ILE A 80 -5.47 9.11 -9.52
N THR A 81 -5.70 8.10 -10.34
CA THR A 81 -6.49 8.22 -11.58
C THR A 81 -7.99 8.22 -11.31
N GLN A 82 -8.44 7.41 -10.34
CA GLN A 82 -9.85 7.33 -9.96
C GLN A 82 -9.98 7.10 -8.46
N ARG A 83 -10.93 7.81 -7.83
CA ARG A 83 -11.28 7.64 -6.41
C ARG A 83 -12.64 7.01 -6.29
N LEU A 84 -12.72 5.96 -5.46
CA LEU A 84 -13.97 5.32 -5.05
C LEU A 84 -13.95 5.14 -3.52
N PRO A 85 -15.10 5.03 -2.86
CA PRO A 85 -15.18 4.97 -1.40
C PRO A 85 -14.32 3.87 -0.75
N PHE A 86 -14.25 2.69 -1.36
CA PHE A 86 -13.55 1.53 -0.82
C PHE A 86 -12.15 1.31 -1.39
N GLY A 87 -11.72 2.09 -2.38
CA GLY A 87 -10.39 1.98 -2.95
C GLY A 87 -10.17 2.87 -4.15
N ASP A 88 -8.93 3.25 -4.33
CA ASP A 88 -8.48 4.12 -5.41
C ASP A 88 -7.80 3.31 -6.52
N LEU A 89 -7.79 3.86 -7.73
CA LEU A 89 -6.92 3.43 -8.82
C LEU A 89 -5.69 4.32 -8.85
N LEU A 90 -4.56 3.77 -8.47
CA LEU A 90 -3.27 4.46 -8.44
C LEU A 90 -2.50 4.18 -9.72
N HIS A 91 -1.92 5.21 -10.33
CA HIS A 91 -1.09 5.16 -11.53
C HIS A 91 0.36 5.53 -11.20
N PHE A 92 1.30 4.78 -11.73
CA PHE A 92 2.72 5.08 -11.68
C PHE A 92 3.17 5.67 -13.02
N ARG A 93 2.93 6.96 -13.20
CA ARG A 93 3.23 7.65 -14.44
C ARG A 93 4.74 7.87 -14.60
N ARG A 94 5.28 7.42 -15.71
CA ARG A 94 6.68 7.67 -16.09
C ARG A 94 6.79 9.05 -16.72
N ASP A 95 7.46 9.98 -16.05
CA ASP A 95 7.44 11.41 -16.35
C ASP A 95 8.57 11.85 -17.29
N THR A 96 8.55 11.31 -18.51
CA THR A 96 9.43 11.75 -19.59
C THR A 96 8.72 11.79 -20.94
N PRO A 97 9.10 12.72 -21.86
CA PRO A 97 8.54 12.74 -23.20
C PRO A 97 8.79 11.46 -24.00
N ALA A 98 9.88 10.77 -23.73
CA ALA A 98 10.18 9.47 -24.35
C ALA A 98 9.22 8.39 -23.89
N ALA A 99 8.98 8.28 -22.58
CA ALA A 99 8.03 7.33 -22.02
C ALA A 99 6.57 7.63 -22.47
N ALA A 100 6.19 8.90 -22.53
CA ALA A 100 4.85 9.32 -22.99
C ALA A 100 4.57 8.99 -24.47
N ARG A 101 5.61 8.83 -25.31
CA ARG A 101 5.48 8.44 -26.71
C ARG A 101 5.40 6.93 -26.93
N ARG A 102 5.74 6.14 -25.90
CA ARG A 102 5.62 4.68 -25.96
C ARG A 102 4.16 4.31 -25.77
N ASN A 103 3.69 3.41 -26.59
CA ASN A 103 2.37 2.81 -26.45
C ASN A 103 2.49 1.50 -25.66
N ASP A 104 3.04 1.59 -24.44
CA ASP A 104 3.21 0.41 -23.59
C ASP A 104 1.85 -0.13 -23.14
N PRO A 105 1.69 -1.45 -23.02
CA PRO A 105 0.44 -2.03 -22.60
C PRO A 105 0.09 -1.60 -21.17
N LYS A 106 -1.18 -1.20 -20.96
CA LYS A 106 -1.70 -0.89 -19.64
C LYS A 106 -1.83 -2.16 -18.81
N LEU A 107 -1.32 -2.13 -17.59
CA LEU A 107 -1.37 -3.22 -16.64
C LEU A 107 -2.06 -2.79 -15.36
N LEU A 108 -3.22 -3.39 -15.06
CA LEU A 108 -3.90 -3.24 -13.78
C LEU A 108 -3.44 -4.35 -12.84
N ILE A 109 -2.68 -4.00 -11.81
CA ILE A 109 -2.33 -4.90 -10.71
C ILE A 109 -3.43 -4.84 -9.67
N VAL A 110 -4.05 -5.97 -9.37
CA VAL A 110 -5.10 -6.07 -8.37
C VAL A 110 -4.49 -6.53 -7.06
N ALA A 111 -4.39 -5.60 -6.10
CA ALA A 111 -3.82 -5.86 -4.78
C ALA A 111 -4.80 -6.66 -3.90
N PRO A 112 -4.31 -7.56 -3.04
CA PRO A 112 -5.15 -8.31 -2.12
C PRO A 112 -5.72 -7.43 -1.00
N MET A 113 -6.94 -7.75 -0.56
CA MET A 113 -7.60 -7.15 0.62
C MET A 113 -7.35 -7.97 1.90
N SER A 114 -6.32 -8.78 1.93
CA SER A 114 -6.05 -9.74 3.01
C SER A 114 -5.28 -9.15 4.20
N GLY A 115 -5.56 -7.90 4.57
CA GLY A 115 -4.94 -7.22 5.71
C GLY A 115 -3.57 -6.60 5.42
N HIS A 116 -3.23 -6.44 4.15
CA HIS A 116 -2.01 -5.78 3.69
C HIS A 116 -2.37 -4.57 2.83
N TYR A 117 -1.51 -3.55 2.84
CA TYR A 117 -1.60 -2.44 1.90
C TYR A 117 -1.11 -2.86 0.50
N ALA A 118 -1.54 -2.15 -0.53
CA ALA A 118 -1.10 -2.36 -1.91
C ALA A 118 0.43 -2.31 -2.08
N THR A 119 1.12 -1.60 -1.20
CA THR A 119 2.59 -1.53 -1.14
C THR A 119 3.29 -2.87 -0.90
N LEU A 120 2.56 -3.92 -0.47
CA LEU A 120 3.06 -5.31 -0.51
C LEU A 120 3.56 -5.69 -1.90
N LEU A 121 2.92 -5.17 -2.95
CA LEU A 121 3.26 -5.46 -4.35
C LEU A 121 4.26 -4.46 -4.96
N ARG A 122 4.95 -3.65 -4.13
CA ARG A 122 5.98 -2.70 -4.58
C ARG A 122 6.99 -3.33 -5.54
N GLY A 123 7.48 -4.54 -5.21
CA GLY A 123 8.44 -5.26 -6.05
C GLY A 123 7.86 -5.65 -7.41
N THR A 124 6.57 -6.02 -7.45
CA THR A 124 5.86 -6.34 -8.70
C THR A 124 5.69 -5.09 -9.55
N VAL A 125 5.25 -3.98 -8.94
CA VAL A 125 5.15 -2.68 -9.63
C VAL A 125 6.50 -2.29 -10.23
N ALA A 126 7.57 -2.31 -9.42
CA ALA A 126 8.92 -1.97 -9.88
C ALA A 126 9.39 -2.83 -11.05
N ALA A 127 9.07 -4.13 -11.04
CA ALA A 127 9.45 -5.05 -12.12
C ALA A 127 8.69 -4.81 -13.43
N MET A 128 7.44 -4.31 -13.36
CA MET A 128 6.60 -4.07 -14.54
C MET A 128 6.80 -2.67 -15.14
N LEU A 129 7.18 -1.68 -14.34
CA LEU A 129 7.36 -0.28 -14.76
C LEU A 129 8.24 -0.06 -15.99
N PRO A 130 9.33 -0.83 -16.26
CA PRO A 130 10.15 -0.62 -17.46
C PRO A 130 9.41 -0.84 -18.78
N THR A 131 8.38 -1.70 -18.78
CA THR A 131 7.74 -2.22 -20.00
C THR A 131 6.22 -2.02 -20.07
N HIS A 132 5.60 -1.57 -18.98
CA HIS A 132 4.14 -1.40 -18.90
C HIS A 132 3.78 -0.01 -18.37
N ASP A 133 2.59 0.43 -18.72
CA ASP A 133 1.90 1.54 -18.07
C ASP A 133 1.12 0.97 -16.88
N VAL A 134 1.65 1.17 -15.66
CA VAL A 134 1.28 0.39 -14.47
C VAL A 134 0.29 1.12 -13.59
N TYR A 135 -0.82 0.45 -13.34
CA TYR A 135 -1.87 0.85 -12.38
C TYR A 135 -2.02 -0.21 -11.30
N ILE A 136 -2.45 0.20 -10.11
CA ILE A 136 -2.73 -0.72 -9.00
C ILE A 136 -3.98 -0.30 -8.24
N THR A 137 -4.75 -1.28 -7.78
CA THR A 137 -5.84 -1.02 -6.83
C THR A 137 -5.27 -0.73 -5.46
N ASP A 138 -5.67 0.37 -4.86
CA ASP A 138 -5.24 0.81 -3.54
C ASP A 138 -6.44 0.85 -2.59
N TRP A 139 -6.67 -0.25 -1.89
CA TRP A 139 -7.83 -0.43 -1.04
C TRP A 139 -7.74 0.43 0.22
N THR A 140 -8.84 1.14 0.50
CA THR A 140 -8.99 1.95 1.72
C THR A 140 -9.10 1.05 2.95
N ASP A 141 -8.46 1.42 4.05
CA ASP A 141 -8.66 0.73 5.32
C ASP A 141 -10.14 0.84 5.73
N ALA A 142 -10.78 -0.31 5.95
CA ALA A 142 -12.21 -0.37 6.29
C ALA A 142 -12.58 0.46 7.53
N ARG A 143 -11.61 0.78 8.38
CA ARG A 143 -11.79 1.66 9.55
C ARG A 143 -12.08 3.12 9.18
N ASP A 144 -11.54 3.54 8.05
CA ASP A 144 -11.60 4.94 7.60
C ASP A 144 -12.80 5.19 6.67
N ILE A 145 -13.55 4.13 6.32
CA ILE A 145 -14.73 4.22 5.45
C ILE A 145 -15.97 4.56 6.30
N PRO A 146 -16.68 5.67 6.01
CA PRO A 146 -17.92 6.02 6.70
C PRO A 146 -18.99 4.94 6.51
N LEU A 147 -19.76 4.64 7.56
CA LEU A 147 -20.86 3.68 7.47
C LEU A 147 -21.94 4.07 6.45
N ALA A 148 -22.02 5.34 6.09
CA ALA A 148 -22.92 5.86 5.07
C ALA A 148 -22.62 5.33 3.66
N GLU A 149 -21.37 4.90 3.42
CA GLU A 149 -20.96 4.30 2.12
C GLU A 149 -21.51 2.87 1.94
N GLY A 150 -22.10 2.28 2.97
CA GLY A 150 -22.70 0.96 2.93
C GLY A 150 -21.74 -0.18 3.20
N SER A 151 -22.00 -1.33 2.55
CA SER A 151 -21.18 -2.54 2.64
C SER A 151 -20.37 -2.74 1.37
N PHE A 152 -19.31 -3.55 1.48
CA PHE A 152 -18.49 -3.95 0.34
C PHE A 152 -18.34 -5.48 0.34
N GLY A 153 -18.96 -6.12 -0.65
CA GLY A 153 -18.93 -7.57 -0.82
C GLY A 153 -18.14 -8.00 -2.06
N LEU A 154 -18.31 -9.27 -2.43
CA LEU A 154 -17.66 -9.82 -3.62
C LEU A 154 -18.16 -9.18 -4.92
N ASP A 155 -19.46 -8.92 -5.00
CA ASP A 155 -20.07 -8.30 -6.19
C ASP A 155 -19.56 -6.87 -6.36
N ASP A 156 -19.49 -6.10 -5.28
CA ASP A 156 -18.92 -4.74 -5.28
C ASP A 156 -17.45 -4.76 -5.72
N TYR A 157 -16.69 -5.78 -5.28
CA TYR A 157 -15.30 -5.94 -5.70
C TYR A 157 -15.19 -6.16 -7.21
N VAL A 158 -16.02 -7.02 -7.77
CA VAL A 158 -16.08 -7.27 -9.22
C VAL A 158 -16.45 -5.99 -9.97
N ASP A 159 -17.46 -5.25 -9.50
CA ASP A 159 -17.89 -3.98 -10.10
C ASP A 159 -16.79 -2.92 -10.08
N TYR A 160 -16.00 -2.86 -9.00
CA TYR A 160 -14.83 -1.97 -8.92
C TYR A 160 -13.78 -2.31 -9.98
N LEU A 161 -13.48 -3.61 -10.17
CA LEU A 161 -12.53 -4.04 -11.20
C LEU A 161 -13.04 -3.71 -12.61
N ILE A 162 -14.33 -3.91 -12.87
CA ILE A 162 -14.95 -3.54 -14.15
C ILE A 162 -14.82 -2.03 -14.37
N LYS A 163 -15.20 -1.20 -13.39
CA LYS A 163 -15.07 0.27 -13.48
C LYS A 163 -13.63 0.73 -13.73
N PHE A 164 -12.65 0.12 -13.05
CA PHE A 164 -11.25 0.45 -13.27
C PHE A 164 -10.81 0.05 -14.69
N CYS A 165 -11.20 -1.12 -15.17
CA CYS A 165 -10.91 -1.55 -16.54
C CYS A 165 -11.57 -0.64 -17.59
N GLU A 166 -12.82 -0.21 -17.38
CA GLU A 166 -13.52 0.75 -18.25
C GLU A 166 -12.80 2.10 -18.29
N THR A 167 -12.36 2.60 -17.12
CA THR A 167 -11.56 3.82 -17.03
C THR A 167 -10.26 3.70 -17.83
N LEU A 168 -9.56 2.59 -17.67
CA LEU A 168 -8.31 2.34 -18.39
C LEU A 168 -8.52 2.11 -19.90
N GLY A 169 -9.65 1.54 -20.26
CA GLY A 169 -10.04 1.21 -21.64
C GLY A 169 -10.76 2.33 -22.40
N ALA A 170 -10.92 3.52 -21.79
CA ALA A 170 -11.67 4.64 -22.39
C ALA A 170 -11.10 5.13 -23.73
N ASP A 171 -9.83 4.87 -24.00
CA ASP A 171 -9.15 5.16 -25.26
C ASP A 171 -9.26 4.02 -26.31
N GLY A 172 -10.03 2.96 -26.01
CA GLY A 172 -10.19 1.78 -26.86
C GLY A 172 -9.12 0.71 -26.66
N THR A 173 -8.19 0.90 -25.72
CA THR A 173 -7.22 -0.13 -25.36
C THR A 173 -7.84 -1.15 -24.39
N ARG A 174 -7.29 -2.37 -24.37
CA ARG A 174 -7.69 -3.39 -23.39
C ARG A 174 -6.57 -3.53 -22.36
N PRO A 175 -6.79 -3.14 -21.09
CA PRO A 175 -5.78 -3.33 -20.06
C PRO A 175 -5.60 -4.81 -19.75
N ALA A 176 -4.35 -5.25 -19.55
CA ALA A 176 -4.08 -6.54 -18.94
C ALA A 176 -4.31 -6.45 -17.43
N MET A 177 -4.77 -7.54 -16.81
CA MET A 177 -4.93 -7.62 -15.34
C MET A 177 -3.95 -8.64 -14.76
N LEU A 178 -3.38 -8.29 -13.61
CA LEU A 178 -2.52 -9.17 -12.81
C LEU A 178 -3.05 -9.20 -11.38
N ALA A 179 -3.58 -10.33 -10.95
CA ALA A 179 -4.02 -10.51 -9.57
C ALA A 179 -3.04 -11.38 -8.79
N VAL A 180 -2.80 -11.02 -7.53
CA VAL A 180 -1.92 -11.76 -6.64
C VAL A 180 -2.73 -12.30 -5.47
N CYS A 181 -2.84 -13.64 -5.36
CA CYS A 181 -3.53 -14.35 -4.29
C CYS A 181 -5.06 -14.17 -4.35
N GLN A 182 -5.69 -13.62 -3.30
CA GLN A 182 -7.15 -13.48 -3.12
C GLN A 182 -7.89 -12.81 -4.29
N PRO A 183 -7.41 -11.73 -4.90
CA PRO A 183 -8.12 -11.07 -6.00
C PRO A 183 -8.20 -11.88 -7.31
N GLY A 184 -7.57 -13.03 -7.39
CA GLY A 184 -7.70 -13.92 -8.55
C GLY A 184 -9.15 -14.30 -8.87
N VAL A 185 -9.98 -14.51 -7.84
CA VAL A 185 -11.39 -14.87 -8.02
C VAL A 185 -12.20 -13.71 -8.59
N PRO A 186 -12.29 -12.53 -7.95
CA PRO A 186 -13.05 -11.41 -8.52
C PRO A 186 -12.50 -10.94 -9.88
N MET A 187 -11.19 -11.03 -10.11
CA MET A 187 -10.60 -10.73 -11.41
C MET A 187 -11.11 -11.67 -12.52
N MET A 188 -11.19 -12.98 -12.26
CA MET A 188 -11.72 -13.94 -13.23
C MET A 188 -13.19 -13.70 -13.51
N VAL A 189 -13.99 -13.37 -12.48
CA VAL A 189 -15.40 -13.02 -12.64
C VAL A 189 -15.56 -11.75 -13.47
N ALA A 190 -14.83 -10.68 -13.13
CA ALA A 190 -14.84 -9.43 -13.89
C ALA A 190 -14.47 -9.66 -15.37
N SER A 191 -13.41 -10.45 -15.62
CA SER A 191 -12.99 -10.79 -16.98
C SER A 191 -14.08 -11.54 -17.78
N ALA A 192 -14.79 -12.46 -17.12
CA ALA A 192 -15.86 -13.22 -17.75
C ALA A 192 -17.09 -12.35 -18.07
N LEU A 193 -17.38 -11.35 -17.22
CA LEU A 193 -18.50 -10.42 -17.43
C LEU A 193 -18.20 -9.37 -18.51
N MET A 194 -16.93 -9.05 -18.74
CA MET A 194 -16.47 -8.07 -19.72
C MET A 194 -16.17 -8.68 -21.10
N SER A 195 -16.17 -10.00 -21.23
CA SER A 195 -15.91 -10.75 -22.51
C SER A 195 -17.16 -10.84 -23.41
#